data_1e5bcfaaa5361aa4530b4b8c043d8848
#
_entry.id   1e5bcfaaa5361aa4530b4b8c043d8848
#
_cell.length_a   1.000
_cell.length_b   1.000
_cell.length_c   1.000
_cell.angle_alpha   90.00
_cell.angle_beta   90.00
_cell.angle_gamma   90.00
#
_symmetry.space_group_name_H-M   'P 1'
#
loop_
_entity.id
_entity.type
_entity.pdbx_description
1 polymer ?
#
loop_
_entity_poly.entity_id
_entity_poly.type
_entity_poly.pdbx_seq_one_letter_code
_entity_poly.pdbx_strand_id
1 'polypeptide(L)'
;MKTKLIAYLAMLPLLSFVHVLSAEEVEEVVVTGSFIKGSPTDGASPVELYDRDTIEGIGAVDAADITANMVVDTGSENNADSFTSGSMQGRTNINLRGLGLSSTLVLFDGKRQTVTGTTANDGSVFVNTSAIPVIALERVEVLKEGAASVYGSDAVAGVVNYIFRRDFTGFE
;
A
#
# COMPACT_ATOMS: atom_id res chain seq x y z
N MET A 1 52.83 -8.49 -48.24
CA MET A 1 52.23 -7.49 -47.33
C MET A 1 50.72 -7.34 -47.46
N LYS A 2 50.01 -8.05 -48.37
CA LYS A 2 48.56 -7.90 -48.60
C LYS A 2 47.69 -8.90 -47.80
N THR A 3 48.23 -9.95 -47.25
CA THR A 3 47.51 -10.99 -46.53
C THR A 3 47.30 -10.72 -45.04
N LYS A 4 48.02 -9.82 -44.44
CA LYS A 4 47.85 -9.44 -43.02
C LYS A 4 46.76 -8.41 -42.78
N LEU A 5 46.34 -7.66 -43.82
CA LEU A 5 45.29 -6.62 -43.70
C LEU A 5 43.87 -7.22 -43.71
N ILE A 6 43.69 -8.38 -44.29
CA ILE A 6 42.37 -9.06 -44.37
C ILE A 6 42.00 -9.71 -43.03
N ALA A 7 43.00 -10.15 -42.21
CA ALA A 7 42.77 -10.76 -40.93
C ALA A 7 42.24 -9.76 -39.84
N TYR A 8 42.56 -8.47 -39.96
CA TYR A 8 42.07 -7.44 -39.04
C TYR A 8 40.66 -6.95 -39.40
N LEU A 9 40.19 -7.10 -40.60
CA LEU A 9 38.87 -6.66 -41.03
C LEU A 9 37.78 -7.69 -40.67
N ALA A 10 38.13 -8.95 -40.43
CA ALA A 10 37.20 -10.01 -40.07
C ALA A 10 36.90 -10.06 -38.53
N MET A 11 37.62 -9.30 -37.71
CA MET A 11 37.49 -9.34 -36.24
C MET A 11 36.60 -8.22 -35.70
N LEU A 12 36.09 -7.30 -36.53
CA LEU A 12 35.33 -6.13 -36.12
C LEU A 12 33.81 -6.34 -35.90
N PRO A 13 33.12 -7.38 -36.40
CA PRO A 13 31.69 -7.52 -36.17
C PRO A 13 31.32 -8.31 -34.91
N LEU A 14 32.28 -8.72 -34.05
CA LEU A 14 31.98 -9.59 -32.90
C LEU A 14 31.70 -8.83 -31.59
N LEU A 15 31.74 -7.51 -31.61
CA LEU A 15 31.58 -6.69 -30.40
C LEU A 15 30.22 -5.95 -30.31
N SER A 16 29.24 -6.22 -31.15
CA SER A 16 27.98 -5.47 -31.19
C SER A 16 26.75 -6.23 -30.67
N PHE A 17 26.91 -7.31 -29.92
CA PHE A 17 25.80 -7.91 -29.19
C PHE A 17 25.82 -7.41 -27.75
N VAL A 18 25.55 -6.10 -27.57
CA VAL A 18 25.06 -5.59 -26.30
C VAL A 18 23.63 -6.11 -26.18
N HIS A 19 23.45 -7.20 -25.45
CA HIS A 19 22.15 -7.58 -24.95
C HIS A 19 21.69 -6.46 -24.03
N VAL A 20 20.76 -5.63 -24.52
CA VAL A 20 19.91 -4.83 -23.65
C VAL A 20 19.14 -5.85 -22.82
N LEU A 21 19.60 -6.07 -21.58
CA LEU A 21 18.80 -6.72 -20.58
C LEU A 21 17.61 -5.78 -20.35
N SER A 22 16.47 -6.03 -21.01
CA SER A 22 15.21 -5.48 -20.57
C SER A 22 15.03 -5.96 -19.14
N ALA A 23 15.11 -5.04 -18.19
CA ALA A 23 14.58 -5.32 -16.86
C ALA A 23 13.10 -5.66 -17.09
N GLU A 24 12.73 -6.90 -16.85
CA GLU A 24 11.35 -7.33 -16.82
C GLU A 24 10.73 -6.53 -15.67
N GLU A 25 9.83 -5.62 -16.02
CA GLU A 25 9.07 -4.86 -15.04
C GLU A 25 8.28 -5.90 -14.25
N VAL A 26 8.69 -6.12 -13.00
CA VAL A 26 8.00 -7.07 -12.13
C VAL A 26 6.63 -6.49 -11.86
N GLU A 27 5.61 -7.06 -12.51
CA GLU A 27 4.22 -6.68 -12.32
C GLU A 27 3.88 -6.83 -10.83
N GLU A 28 3.52 -5.73 -10.19
CA GLU A 28 3.24 -5.69 -8.75
C GLU A 28 2.00 -6.54 -8.45
N VAL A 29 2.17 -7.59 -7.68
CA VAL A 29 1.09 -8.52 -7.36
C VAL A 29 0.31 -8.02 -6.16
N VAL A 30 -0.84 -7.43 -6.40
CA VAL A 30 -1.80 -7.06 -5.35
C VAL A 30 -2.47 -8.32 -4.80
N VAL A 31 -2.46 -8.46 -3.48
CA VAL A 31 -2.98 -9.64 -2.77
C VAL A 31 -4.30 -9.37 -2.05
N THR A 32 -4.70 -8.11 -1.91
CA THR A 32 -5.90 -7.73 -1.16
C THR A 32 -7.17 -8.00 -1.96
N GLY A 33 -8.13 -8.68 -1.34
CA GLY A 33 -9.46 -8.91 -1.91
C GLY A 33 -9.60 -10.13 -2.82
N SER A 34 -8.51 -10.84 -3.13
CA SER A 34 -8.58 -12.06 -3.92
C SER A 34 -7.56 -13.10 -3.46
N PHE A 35 -7.95 -14.38 -3.47
CA PHE A 35 -7.02 -15.50 -3.35
C PHE A 35 -6.31 -15.80 -4.68
N ILE A 36 -6.74 -15.17 -5.77
CA ILE A 36 -6.16 -15.32 -7.11
C ILE A 36 -5.28 -14.11 -7.35
N LYS A 37 -4.00 -14.35 -7.62
CA LYS A 37 -3.04 -13.31 -7.97
C LYS A 37 -3.41 -12.76 -9.36
N GLY A 38 -3.47 -11.43 -9.47
CA GLY A 38 -3.80 -10.73 -10.70
C GLY A 38 -3.43 -9.25 -10.63
N SER A 39 -3.62 -8.55 -11.73
CA SER A 39 -3.43 -7.10 -11.78
C SER A 39 -4.45 -6.39 -10.87
N PRO A 40 -4.09 -5.27 -10.24
CA PRO A 40 -5.01 -4.45 -9.42
C PRO A 40 -6.28 -4.04 -10.14
N THR A 41 -6.21 -3.89 -11.47
CA THR A 41 -7.31 -3.41 -12.32
C THR A 41 -8.20 -4.52 -12.88
N ASP A 42 -7.77 -5.78 -12.85
CA ASP A 42 -8.48 -6.88 -13.51
C ASP A 42 -9.50 -7.59 -12.61
N GLY A 43 -9.58 -7.20 -11.34
CA GLY A 43 -10.53 -7.75 -10.39
C GLY A 43 -11.95 -7.19 -10.57
N ALA A 44 -12.95 -7.97 -10.13
CA ALA A 44 -14.34 -7.52 -10.06
C ALA A 44 -14.51 -6.30 -9.12
N SER A 45 -13.56 -6.08 -8.22
CA SER A 45 -13.48 -4.93 -7.32
C SER A 45 -12.06 -4.38 -7.43
N PRO A 46 -11.86 -3.27 -8.14
CA PRO A 46 -10.53 -2.69 -8.33
C PRO A 46 -9.94 -2.24 -6.99
N VAL A 47 -8.67 -2.56 -6.80
CA VAL A 47 -7.88 -2.13 -5.65
C VAL A 47 -7.19 -0.83 -6.01
N GLU A 48 -7.35 0.18 -5.19
CA GLU A 48 -6.58 1.41 -5.27
C GLU A 48 -5.24 1.22 -4.58
N LEU A 49 -4.17 1.61 -5.26
CA LEU A 49 -2.80 1.41 -4.83
C LEU A 49 -2.14 2.74 -4.51
N TYR A 50 -1.58 2.86 -3.32
CA TYR A 50 -0.68 3.93 -2.92
C TYR A 50 0.71 3.33 -2.78
N ASP A 51 1.48 3.39 -3.85
CA ASP A 51 2.86 2.91 -3.89
C ASP A 51 3.82 3.85 -3.14
N ARG A 52 5.07 3.47 -3.06
CA ARG A 52 6.09 4.23 -2.36
C ARG A 52 6.26 5.63 -2.94
N ASP A 53 6.29 5.76 -4.25
CA ASP A 53 6.46 7.05 -4.94
C ASP A 53 5.28 7.98 -4.64
N THR A 54 4.06 7.45 -4.61
CA THR A 54 2.85 8.20 -4.22
C THR A 54 2.94 8.65 -2.75
N ILE A 55 3.31 7.76 -1.84
CA ILE A 55 3.43 8.05 -0.40
C ILE A 55 4.48 9.15 -0.15
N GLU A 56 5.62 9.08 -0.81
CA GLU A 56 6.66 10.10 -0.75
C GLU A 56 6.21 11.40 -1.41
N GLY A 57 5.51 11.31 -2.54
CA GLY A 57 4.99 12.47 -3.27
C GLY A 57 3.99 13.31 -2.49
N ILE A 58 3.16 12.70 -1.63
CA ILE A 58 2.27 13.43 -0.72
C ILE A 58 2.96 13.95 0.53
N GLY A 59 4.22 13.55 0.78
CA GLY A 59 4.99 13.97 1.94
C GLY A 59 4.47 13.38 3.26
N ALA A 60 3.92 12.18 3.23
CA ALA A 60 3.34 11.53 4.40
C ALA A 60 4.41 11.28 5.47
N VAL A 61 4.16 11.77 6.68
CA VAL A 61 5.00 11.55 7.86
C VAL A 61 4.47 10.39 8.70
N ASP A 62 3.15 10.24 8.72
CA ASP A 62 2.47 9.15 9.40
C ASP A 62 1.34 8.54 8.55
N ALA A 63 0.73 7.48 9.04
CA ALA A 63 -0.34 6.80 8.32
C ALA A 63 -1.62 7.66 8.19
N ALA A 64 -1.82 8.66 9.05
CA ALA A 64 -2.94 9.58 8.94
C ALA A 64 -2.81 10.49 7.73
N ASP A 65 -1.59 10.91 7.39
CA ASP A 65 -1.34 11.72 6.18
C ASP A 65 -1.70 10.93 4.92
N ILE A 66 -1.40 9.63 4.90
CA ILE A 66 -1.79 8.76 3.77
C ILE A 66 -3.31 8.70 3.68
N THR A 67 -4.02 8.44 4.80
CA THR A 67 -5.47 8.33 4.81
C THR A 67 -6.17 9.63 4.48
N ALA A 68 -5.65 10.77 4.94
CA ALA A 68 -6.18 12.09 4.60
C ALA A 68 -6.15 12.41 3.10
N ASN A 69 -5.26 11.73 2.35
CA ASN A 69 -5.19 11.84 0.89
C ASN A 69 -6.04 10.79 0.16
N MET A 70 -6.68 9.86 0.87
CA MET A 70 -7.60 8.90 0.28
C MET A 70 -8.96 9.54 0.02
N VAL A 71 -9.37 9.63 -1.24
CA VAL A 71 -10.68 10.21 -1.63
C VAL A 71 -11.86 9.49 -0.97
N VAL A 72 -11.67 8.21 -0.64
CA VAL A 72 -12.71 7.36 -0.04
C VAL A 72 -12.73 7.40 1.48
N ASP A 73 -11.75 8.02 2.12
CA ASP A 73 -11.75 8.20 3.57
C ASP A 73 -12.62 9.42 3.94
N THR A 74 -13.62 9.19 4.74
CA THR A 74 -14.59 10.23 5.11
C THR A 74 -14.97 10.09 6.57
N GLY A 75 -14.59 11.08 7.39
CA GLY A 75 -14.93 11.10 8.81
C GLY A 75 -14.04 10.21 9.67
N SER A 76 -12.80 9.96 9.22
CA SER A 76 -11.77 9.42 10.09
C SER A 76 -11.42 10.41 11.18
N GLU A 77 -11.17 9.89 12.37
CA GLU A 77 -10.66 10.66 13.50
C GLU A 77 -9.14 10.51 13.56
N ASN A 78 -8.43 11.58 13.76
CA ASN A 78 -6.98 11.60 13.82
C ASN A 78 -6.47 12.38 15.03
N ASN A 79 -5.16 12.50 15.15
CA ASN A 79 -4.52 13.16 16.29
C ASN A 79 -4.96 14.63 16.49
N ALA A 80 -5.41 15.31 15.43
CA ALA A 80 -5.93 16.68 15.53
C ALA A 80 -7.26 16.73 16.31
N ASP A 81 -8.04 15.65 16.29
CA ASP A 81 -9.31 15.55 17.01
C ASP A 81 -9.12 15.35 18.52
N SER A 82 -7.91 15.21 18.98
CA SER A 82 -7.57 15.07 20.39
C SER A 82 -8.03 16.25 21.27
N PHE A 83 -8.26 17.43 20.67
CA PHE A 83 -8.84 18.57 21.36
C PHE A 83 -10.33 18.38 21.71
N THR A 84 -11.02 17.53 20.96
CA THR A 84 -12.45 17.24 21.16
C THR A 84 -12.67 16.00 22.01
N SER A 85 -11.70 15.08 22.02
CA SER A 85 -11.78 13.85 22.80
C SER A 85 -10.41 13.40 23.29
N GLY A 86 -10.25 13.35 24.63
CA GLY A 86 -9.01 12.86 25.25
C GLY A 86 -8.70 11.39 24.93
N SER A 87 -9.68 10.60 24.51
CA SER A 87 -9.48 9.19 24.12
C SER A 87 -8.79 9.01 22.78
N MET A 88 -8.77 10.05 21.93
CA MET A 88 -8.14 10.02 20.61
C MET A 88 -6.69 10.53 20.59
N GLN A 89 -6.16 10.97 21.73
CA GLN A 89 -4.78 11.47 21.79
C GLN A 89 -3.77 10.41 21.31
N GLY A 90 -2.95 10.79 20.33
CA GLY A 90 -1.93 9.92 19.74
C GLY A 90 -2.49 8.73 18.96
N ARG A 91 -3.73 8.80 18.49
CA ARG A 91 -4.39 7.73 17.73
C ARG A 91 -4.96 8.26 16.44
N THR A 92 -5.02 7.38 15.46
CA THR A 92 -5.66 7.62 14.16
C THR A 92 -6.45 6.38 13.76
N ASN A 93 -7.52 6.57 13.04
CA ASN A 93 -8.35 5.50 12.51
C ASN A 93 -8.72 5.78 11.04
N ILE A 94 -9.41 4.85 10.41
CA ILE A 94 -9.86 4.98 9.03
C ILE A 94 -11.35 4.70 8.96
N ASN A 95 -12.08 5.56 8.25
CA ASN A 95 -13.52 5.44 8.04
C ASN A 95 -13.83 5.50 6.54
N LEU A 96 -13.67 4.39 5.85
CA LEU A 96 -13.94 4.35 4.42
C LEU A 96 -15.41 4.64 4.14
N ARG A 97 -15.66 5.59 3.26
CA ARG A 97 -16.99 6.00 2.80
C ARG A 97 -17.93 6.49 3.90
N GLY A 98 -17.43 6.80 5.09
CA GLY A 98 -18.25 7.22 6.23
C GLY A 98 -19.22 6.18 6.78
N LEU A 99 -18.97 4.88 6.52
CA LEU A 99 -19.85 3.78 6.93
C LEU A 99 -19.60 3.30 8.36
N GLY A 100 -18.76 3.99 9.10
CA GLY A 100 -18.39 3.70 10.48
C GLY A 100 -17.06 2.99 10.61
N LEU A 101 -16.34 3.31 11.68
CA LEU A 101 -14.97 2.84 11.92
C LEU A 101 -14.88 1.32 12.06
N SER A 102 -15.88 0.69 12.66
CA SER A 102 -15.96 -0.76 12.83
C SER A 102 -16.28 -1.53 11.52
N SER A 103 -16.64 -0.79 10.46
CA SER A 103 -16.95 -1.37 9.14
C SER A 103 -15.76 -1.36 8.18
N THR A 104 -14.65 -0.73 8.57
CA THR A 104 -13.39 -0.67 7.80
C THR A 104 -12.40 -1.65 8.39
N LEU A 105 -12.04 -2.67 7.61
CA LEU A 105 -11.06 -3.66 8.03
C LEU A 105 -9.64 -3.17 7.73
N VAL A 106 -8.80 -3.15 8.76
CA VAL A 106 -7.38 -2.83 8.62
C VAL A 106 -6.55 -4.11 8.71
N LEU A 107 -5.67 -4.28 7.74
CA LEU A 107 -4.74 -5.41 7.67
C LEU A 107 -3.29 -4.90 7.66
N PHE A 108 -2.38 -5.70 8.22
CA PHE A 108 -0.93 -5.56 8.07
C PHE A 108 -0.39 -6.83 7.40
N ASP A 109 0.19 -6.69 6.21
CA ASP A 109 0.61 -7.84 5.39
C ASP A 109 -0.48 -8.91 5.25
N GLY A 110 -1.73 -8.48 5.04
CA GLY A 110 -2.88 -9.38 4.91
C GLY A 110 -3.40 -9.96 6.23
N LYS A 111 -2.83 -9.59 7.38
CA LYS A 111 -3.24 -10.10 8.69
C LYS A 111 -4.10 -9.08 9.43
N ARG A 112 -5.23 -9.54 9.98
CA ARG A 112 -6.11 -8.71 10.81
C ARG A 112 -5.36 -8.17 12.02
N GLN A 113 -5.64 -6.91 12.34
CA GLN A 113 -5.09 -6.25 13.50
C GLN A 113 -6.09 -6.23 14.66
N THR A 114 -5.54 -6.18 15.88
CA THR A 114 -6.33 -6.05 17.10
C THR A 114 -6.88 -4.62 17.20
N VAL A 115 -8.16 -4.49 17.53
CA VAL A 115 -8.77 -3.21 17.82
C VAL A 115 -8.20 -2.59 19.09
N THR A 116 -8.28 -1.28 19.20
CA THR A 116 -7.85 -0.57 20.42
C THR A 116 -8.73 -0.94 21.62
N GLY A 117 -8.17 -0.83 22.82
CA GLY A 117 -8.93 -0.99 24.07
C GLY A 117 -9.80 0.24 24.42
N THR A 118 -9.83 1.26 23.57
CA THR A 118 -10.65 2.46 23.72
C THR A 118 -11.51 2.63 22.49
N THR A 119 -12.65 3.29 22.66
CA THR A 119 -13.57 3.59 21.57
C THR A 119 -13.33 4.97 20.99
N ALA A 120 -13.75 5.16 19.75
CA ALA A 120 -13.85 6.45 19.09
C ALA A 120 -14.95 7.32 19.73
N ASN A 121 -15.12 8.55 19.25
CA ASN A 121 -16.10 9.49 19.78
C ASN A 121 -17.55 8.99 19.65
N ASP A 122 -17.84 8.19 18.63
CA ASP A 122 -19.14 7.58 18.39
C ASP A 122 -19.35 6.24 19.14
N GLY A 123 -18.36 5.80 19.92
CA GLY A 123 -18.38 4.52 20.64
C GLY A 123 -17.89 3.32 19.81
N SER A 124 -17.54 3.51 18.56
CA SER A 124 -17.03 2.45 17.68
C SER A 124 -15.66 1.96 18.11
N VAL A 125 -15.39 0.66 17.89
CA VAL A 125 -14.05 0.09 17.99
C VAL A 125 -13.30 0.28 16.66
N PHE A 126 -11.98 0.44 16.73
CA PHE A 126 -11.14 0.68 15.53
C PHE A 126 -9.72 0.13 15.73
N VAL A 127 -9.00 0.00 14.65
CA VAL A 127 -7.56 -0.27 14.67
C VAL A 127 -6.80 1.05 14.65
N ASN A 128 -5.86 1.22 15.59
CA ASN A 128 -5.01 2.40 15.63
C ASN A 128 -3.92 2.30 14.57
N THR A 129 -3.91 3.21 13.62
CA THR A 129 -2.92 3.26 12.53
C THR A 129 -1.74 4.19 12.82
N SER A 130 -1.78 5.00 13.90
CA SER A 130 -0.70 5.93 14.24
C SER A 130 0.63 5.26 14.57
N ALA A 131 0.60 3.96 14.91
CA ALA A 131 1.81 3.20 15.22
C ALA A 131 2.55 2.68 13.97
N ILE A 132 2.03 2.94 12.77
CA ILE A 132 2.62 2.44 11.52
C ILE A 132 3.74 3.41 11.09
N PRO A 133 5.01 2.99 11.08
CA PRO A 133 6.09 3.81 10.56
C PRO A 133 6.02 3.84 9.03
N VAL A 134 5.78 5.02 8.45
CA VAL A 134 5.63 5.20 6.99
C VAL A 134 6.88 4.74 6.24
N ILE A 135 8.06 4.95 6.83
CA ILE A 135 9.33 4.49 6.24
C ILE A 135 9.40 2.97 6.02
N ALA A 136 8.67 2.20 6.83
CA ALA A 136 8.62 0.75 6.71
C ALA A 136 7.59 0.26 5.69
N LEU A 137 6.75 1.17 5.16
CA LEU A 137 5.73 0.82 4.18
C LEU A 137 6.34 0.70 2.78
N GLU A 138 5.95 -0.34 2.08
CA GLU A 138 6.17 -0.50 0.65
C GLU A 138 5.02 0.12 -0.13
N ARG A 139 3.79 -0.18 0.26
CA ARG A 139 2.56 0.34 -0.34
C ARG A 139 1.36 0.17 0.58
N VAL A 140 0.27 0.85 0.23
CA VAL A 140 -1.04 0.66 0.86
C VAL A 140 -2.04 0.27 -0.22
N GLU A 141 -2.77 -0.82 0.02
CA GLU A 141 -3.79 -1.36 -0.86
C GLU A 141 -5.17 -1.07 -0.27
N VAL A 142 -6.05 -0.43 -1.04
CA VAL A 142 -7.41 -0.09 -0.60
C VAL A 142 -8.43 -0.78 -1.48
N LEU A 143 -9.12 -1.77 -0.93
CA LEU A 143 -10.25 -2.45 -1.56
C LEU A 143 -11.54 -1.78 -1.12
N LYS A 144 -12.23 -1.11 -2.05
CA LYS A 144 -13.39 -0.28 -1.76
C LYS A 144 -14.71 -1.06 -1.71
N GLU A 145 -14.81 -2.17 -2.43
CA GLU A 145 -16.05 -2.90 -2.63
C GLU A 145 -15.84 -4.42 -2.59
N GLY A 146 -16.92 -5.16 -2.32
CA GLY A 146 -16.89 -6.62 -2.36
C GLY A 146 -16.09 -7.32 -1.26
N ALA A 147 -15.48 -6.56 -0.37
CA ALA A 147 -14.57 -7.09 0.65
C ALA A 147 -15.27 -7.98 1.68
N ALA A 148 -16.53 -7.72 1.98
CA ALA A 148 -17.29 -8.47 2.98
C ALA A 148 -17.48 -9.95 2.61
N SER A 149 -17.49 -10.29 1.33
CA SER A 149 -17.61 -11.69 0.86
C SER A 149 -16.36 -12.51 1.18
N VAL A 150 -15.19 -11.86 1.25
CA VAL A 150 -13.89 -12.51 1.53
C VAL A 150 -13.51 -12.36 3.00
N TYR A 151 -13.74 -11.18 3.56
CA TYR A 151 -13.23 -10.80 4.88
C TYR A 151 -14.29 -10.75 5.98
N GLY A 152 -15.57 -10.88 5.65
CA GLY A 152 -16.68 -10.84 6.62
C GLY A 152 -17.19 -9.44 6.92
N SER A 153 -18.03 -9.33 7.97
CA SER A 153 -18.81 -8.12 8.33
C SER A 153 -17.97 -6.87 8.61
N ASP A 154 -16.75 -7.05 9.09
CA ASP A 154 -15.87 -5.93 9.45
C ASP A 154 -15.33 -5.19 8.22
N ALA A 155 -15.53 -5.75 7.02
CA ALA A 155 -15.05 -5.21 5.76
C ALA A 155 -16.19 -4.69 4.85
N VAL A 156 -17.31 -4.29 5.43
CA VAL A 156 -18.46 -3.76 4.66
C VAL A 156 -18.12 -2.43 3.99
N ALA A 157 -17.39 -1.56 4.66
CA ALA A 157 -16.91 -0.30 4.10
C ALA A 157 -15.72 -0.51 3.16
N GLY A 158 -14.95 -1.55 3.36
CA GLY A 158 -13.77 -1.87 2.58
C GLY A 158 -12.64 -2.43 3.44
N VAL A 159 -11.50 -2.62 2.79
CA VAL A 159 -10.26 -3.09 3.44
C VAL A 159 -9.12 -2.14 3.12
N VAL A 160 -8.33 -1.81 4.12
CA VAL A 160 -7.05 -1.11 3.95
C VAL A 160 -5.95 -2.04 4.42
N ASN A 161 -5.04 -2.41 3.52
CA ASN A 161 -3.96 -3.33 3.80
C ASN A 161 -2.62 -2.60 3.67
N TYR A 162 -1.90 -2.49 4.76
CA TYR A 162 -0.57 -1.92 4.81
C TYR A 162 0.46 -3.01 4.56
N ILE A 163 1.19 -2.90 3.46
CA ILE A 163 2.24 -3.83 3.06
C ILE A 163 3.59 -3.26 3.46
N PHE A 164 4.36 -4.05 4.21
CA PHE A 164 5.65 -3.65 4.70
C PHE A 164 6.78 -4.10 3.78
N ARG A 165 7.84 -3.29 3.71
CA ARG A 165 9.08 -3.58 2.96
C ARG A 165 9.74 -4.83 3.54
N ARG A 166 10.12 -5.76 2.67
CA ARG A 166 10.78 -7.02 3.05
C ARG A 166 12.24 -7.06 2.67
N ASP A 167 12.61 -6.34 1.62
CA ASP A 167 13.93 -6.42 0.99
C ASP A 167 14.78 -5.18 1.28
N PHE A 168 14.53 -4.55 2.44
CA PHE A 168 15.32 -3.39 2.84
C PHE A 168 16.74 -3.83 3.23
N THR A 169 17.71 -3.41 2.43
CA THR A 169 19.14 -3.56 2.72
C THR A 169 19.78 -2.19 2.68
N GLY A 170 20.12 -1.67 3.84
CA GLY A 170 20.75 -0.35 3.93
C GLY A 170 20.42 0.39 5.22
N PHE A 171 20.79 1.66 5.22
CA PHE A 171 20.51 2.60 6.30
C PHE A 171 19.88 3.85 5.68
N GLU A 172 18.66 4.16 6.10
CA GLU A 172 17.95 5.40 5.74
C GLU A 172 17.88 6.35 6.91
#